data_21123c36f86d3171e6e6c556b6f9969b
#
_entry.id   21123c36f86d3171e6e6c556b6f9969b
#
_cell.length_a   1.000
_cell.length_b   1.000
_cell.length_c   1.000
_cell.angle_alpha   90.00
_cell.angle_beta   90.00
_cell.angle_gamma   90.00
#
_symmetry.space_group_name_H-M   'P 1'
#
loop_
_entity.id
_entity.type
_entity.pdbx_description
1 polymer ?
#
loop_
_entity_poly.entity_id
_entity_poly.type
_entity_poly.pdbx_seq_one_letter_code
_entity_poly.pdbx_strand_id
1 'polypeptide(L)'
;AAQAYSSLSEVQLVPVEFDAVQPMMAALRDVWFEPYIQATGNSQDFLKEVAPKKIVLVGSPEYQNGSYKLGQAEGGRKILLLNVNNFDASDENELKESLHTIVHEFTHILHQTKLFDKKYQEISTGRYNSNWTLLKDPEARRLGFITSYAMLNKDEDFAEMVSGILVFGYDWFKDTVLAEAEKSTENPNAKADLEAKLAIVESYFKETWNIEFFDNETSGEKGLETYFREAIEKVVSNPPTK
;
A
#
# COMPACT_ATOMS: atom_id res chain seq x y z
N ALA A 1 -29.71 -17.93 -23.99
CA ALA A 1 -28.95 -18.85 -23.12
C ALA A 1 -27.44 -18.78 -23.37
N ALA A 2 -26.97 -18.60 -24.62
CA ALA A 2 -25.54 -18.52 -24.96
C ALA A 2 -24.85 -17.18 -24.46
N GLN A 3 -25.60 -16.09 -24.38
CA GLN A 3 -25.07 -14.81 -23.92
C GLN A 3 -24.83 -14.73 -22.40
N ALA A 4 -25.54 -15.53 -21.60
CA ALA A 4 -25.34 -15.59 -20.15
C ALA A 4 -24.09 -16.41 -19.77
N TYR A 5 -23.61 -17.31 -20.62
CA TYR A 5 -22.40 -18.09 -20.37
C TYR A 5 -21.11 -17.34 -20.70
N SER A 6 -21.14 -16.38 -21.62
CA SER A 6 -19.94 -15.56 -21.96
C SER A 6 -19.58 -14.55 -20.88
N SER A 7 -20.53 -14.10 -20.08
CA SER A 7 -20.29 -13.17 -18.96
C SER A 7 -19.79 -13.86 -17.68
N LEU A 8 -19.96 -15.17 -17.55
CA LEU A 8 -19.46 -15.98 -16.43
C LEU A 8 -18.03 -16.49 -16.65
N SER A 9 -17.49 -16.38 -17.88
CA SER A 9 -16.14 -16.85 -18.20
C SER A 9 -15.02 -15.88 -17.85
N GLU A 10 -15.32 -14.66 -17.43
CA GLU A 10 -14.29 -13.63 -17.16
C GLU A 10 -13.77 -13.63 -15.71
N VAL A 11 -14.42 -14.32 -14.77
CA VAL A 11 -13.95 -14.36 -13.37
C VAL A 11 -14.02 -15.80 -12.86
N GLN A 12 -13.03 -16.62 -13.23
CA GLN A 12 -12.84 -17.93 -12.59
C GLN A 12 -11.80 -17.79 -11.47
N LEU A 13 -12.27 -17.50 -10.25
CA LEU A 13 -11.43 -17.54 -9.07
C LEU A 13 -11.21 -19.00 -8.63
N VAL A 14 -9.95 -19.37 -8.44
CA VAL A 14 -9.56 -20.69 -7.94
C VAL A 14 -9.44 -20.62 -6.42
N PRO A 15 -9.97 -21.57 -5.66
CA PRO A 15 -9.76 -21.66 -4.22
C PRO A 15 -8.27 -21.66 -3.85
N VAL A 16 -7.95 -21.11 -2.68
CA VAL A 16 -6.60 -21.21 -2.13
C VAL A 16 -6.30 -22.68 -1.77
N GLU A 17 -5.10 -23.15 -2.12
CA GLU A 17 -4.59 -24.43 -1.69
C GLU A 17 -4.24 -24.39 -0.20
N PHE A 18 -4.51 -25.49 0.53
CA PHE A 18 -4.32 -25.52 1.97
C PHE A 18 -2.87 -25.22 2.36
N ASP A 19 -1.91 -25.74 1.63
CA ASP A 19 -0.47 -25.58 1.89
C ASP A 19 0.04 -24.16 1.57
N ALA A 20 -0.70 -23.36 0.79
CA ALA A 20 -0.38 -21.97 0.50
C ALA A 20 -0.85 -21.00 1.61
N VAL A 21 -1.81 -21.41 2.45
CA VAL A 21 -2.39 -20.54 3.48
C VAL A 21 -1.37 -20.18 4.56
N GLN A 22 -0.66 -21.17 5.11
CA GLN A 22 0.25 -20.93 6.23
C GLN A 22 1.45 -20.04 5.87
N PRO A 23 2.18 -20.27 4.76
CA PRO A 23 3.27 -19.39 4.34
C PRO A 23 2.80 -17.95 4.12
N MET A 24 1.68 -17.75 3.44
CA MET A 24 1.11 -16.42 3.22
C MET A 24 0.77 -15.72 4.53
N MET A 25 0.06 -16.39 5.44
CA MET A 25 -0.32 -15.79 6.73
C MET A 25 0.89 -15.53 7.64
N ALA A 26 1.93 -16.36 7.58
CA ALA A 26 3.18 -16.13 8.30
C ALA A 26 3.93 -14.92 7.74
N ALA A 27 4.05 -14.81 6.40
CA ALA A 27 4.64 -13.65 5.76
C ALA A 27 3.88 -12.37 6.15
N LEU A 28 2.54 -12.35 6.06
CA LEU A 28 1.72 -11.19 6.43
C LEU A 28 1.89 -10.79 7.89
N ARG A 29 1.95 -11.75 8.81
CA ARG A 29 2.24 -11.45 10.21
C ARG A 29 3.56 -10.71 10.34
N ASP A 30 4.60 -11.21 9.69
CA ASP A 30 5.97 -10.74 9.88
C ASP A 30 6.24 -9.41 9.15
N VAL A 31 5.68 -9.20 7.94
CA VAL A 31 5.93 -7.97 7.15
C VAL A 31 4.86 -6.89 7.29
N TRP A 32 3.72 -7.19 7.90
CA TRP A 32 2.64 -6.20 8.05
C TRP A 32 2.27 -5.97 9.51
N PHE A 33 1.84 -6.98 10.27
CA PHE A 33 1.41 -6.78 11.65
C PHE A 33 2.57 -6.44 12.59
N GLU A 34 3.68 -7.16 12.47
CA GLU A 34 4.83 -7.00 13.37
C GLU A 34 5.45 -5.59 13.32
N PRO A 35 5.67 -4.96 12.14
CA PRO A 35 6.10 -3.57 12.06
C PRO A 35 5.23 -2.59 12.86
N TYR A 36 3.89 -2.70 12.75
CA TYR A 36 2.99 -1.85 13.52
C TYR A 36 3.03 -2.14 15.02
N ILE A 37 3.15 -3.42 15.42
CA ILE A 37 3.30 -3.80 16.83
C ILE A 37 4.57 -3.17 17.41
N GLN A 38 5.70 -3.27 16.70
CA GLN A 38 6.98 -2.72 17.14
C GLN A 38 6.92 -1.18 17.21
N ALA A 39 6.38 -0.52 16.19
CA ALA A 39 6.23 0.94 16.15
C ALA A 39 5.29 1.49 17.24
N THR A 40 4.43 0.66 17.82
CA THR A 40 3.53 1.03 18.94
C THR A 40 4.05 0.55 20.30
N GLY A 41 5.36 0.36 20.44
CA GLY A 41 5.98 -0.04 21.70
C GLY A 41 5.71 -1.49 22.09
N ASN A 42 5.61 -2.39 21.13
CA ASN A 42 5.26 -3.81 21.28
C ASN A 42 3.85 -4.02 21.83
N SER A 43 2.92 -3.09 21.58
CA SER A 43 1.51 -3.21 21.93
C SER A 43 0.68 -3.72 20.75
N GLN A 44 -0.24 -4.62 21.03
CA GLN A 44 -1.24 -5.08 20.06
C GLN A 44 -2.52 -4.22 20.04
N ASP A 45 -2.61 -3.20 20.89
CA ASP A 45 -3.86 -2.45 21.08
C ASP A 45 -4.23 -1.64 19.83
N PHE A 46 -3.23 -1.09 19.13
CA PHE A 46 -3.43 -0.46 17.84
C PHE A 46 -4.11 -1.42 16.84
N LEU A 47 -3.55 -2.63 16.66
CA LEU A 47 -4.13 -3.60 15.72
C LEU A 47 -5.52 -4.07 16.16
N LYS A 48 -5.78 -4.21 17.46
CA LYS A 48 -7.14 -4.56 17.95
C LYS A 48 -8.18 -3.50 17.58
N GLU A 49 -7.78 -2.24 17.52
CA GLU A 49 -8.64 -1.13 17.12
C GLU A 49 -8.90 -1.12 15.61
N VAL A 50 -7.87 -1.32 14.78
CA VAL A 50 -7.93 -1.03 13.35
C VAL A 50 -7.75 -2.23 12.42
N ALA A 51 -7.37 -3.42 12.93
CA ALA A 51 -7.20 -4.59 12.06
C ALA A 51 -8.48 -4.92 11.27
N PRO A 52 -8.34 -5.35 10.01
CA PRO A 52 -9.49 -5.77 9.21
C PRO A 52 -10.22 -6.91 9.89
N LYS A 53 -11.54 -6.89 9.84
CA LYS A 53 -12.38 -7.94 10.44
C LYS A 53 -12.24 -9.29 9.73
N LYS A 54 -11.78 -9.26 8.48
CA LYS A 54 -11.68 -10.45 7.63
C LYS A 54 -10.57 -10.29 6.61
N ILE A 55 -9.73 -11.30 6.48
CA ILE A 55 -8.83 -11.49 5.35
C ILE A 55 -9.35 -12.68 4.56
N VAL A 56 -9.50 -12.52 3.25
CA VAL A 56 -9.96 -13.56 2.33
C VAL A 56 -8.82 -13.87 1.38
N LEU A 57 -8.45 -15.15 1.33
CA LEU A 57 -7.40 -15.67 0.46
C LEU A 57 -8.03 -16.38 -0.75
N VAL A 58 -7.54 -16.05 -1.94
CA VAL A 58 -7.95 -16.65 -3.21
C VAL A 58 -6.72 -17.15 -3.94
N GLY A 59 -6.80 -18.36 -4.48
CA GLY A 59 -5.66 -19.05 -5.08
C GLY A 59 -5.17 -18.46 -6.39
N SER A 60 -6.07 -17.89 -7.20
CA SER A 60 -5.75 -17.30 -8.50
C SER A 60 -5.82 -15.77 -8.49
N PRO A 61 -5.15 -15.09 -9.45
CA PRO A 61 -5.44 -13.70 -9.74
C PRO A 61 -6.85 -13.53 -10.30
N GLU A 62 -7.40 -12.31 -10.19
CA GLU A 62 -8.61 -11.90 -10.91
C GLU A 62 -8.20 -11.20 -12.21
N TYR A 63 -8.58 -11.78 -13.34
CA TYR A 63 -8.32 -11.18 -14.66
C TYR A 63 -9.50 -10.30 -15.06
N GLN A 64 -9.23 -9.04 -15.36
CA GLN A 64 -10.23 -8.08 -15.84
C GLN A 64 -9.63 -7.21 -16.95
N ASN A 65 -10.25 -7.21 -18.13
CA ASN A 65 -9.87 -6.36 -19.26
C ASN A 65 -8.37 -6.42 -19.66
N GLY A 66 -7.76 -7.61 -19.59
CA GLY A 66 -6.36 -7.79 -19.99
C GLY A 66 -5.32 -7.41 -18.92
N SER A 67 -5.75 -7.01 -17.74
CA SER A 67 -4.94 -6.86 -16.54
C SER A 67 -5.37 -7.84 -15.46
N TYR A 68 -4.56 -7.99 -14.41
CA TYR A 68 -4.90 -8.82 -13.26
C TYR A 68 -4.84 -8.01 -11.97
N LYS A 69 -5.69 -8.38 -11.03
CA LYS A 69 -5.76 -7.81 -9.69
C LYS A 69 -5.12 -8.76 -8.68
N LEU A 70 -4.36 -8.23 -7.75
CA LEU A 70 -3.72 -9.00 -6.67
C LEU A 70 -4.42 -8.81 -5.31
N GLY A 71 -5.28 -7.80 -5.19
CA GLY A 71 -6.05 -7.56 -3.97
C GLY A 71 -7.15 -6.52 -4.13
N GLN A 72 -7.98 -6.44 -3.12
CA GLN A 72 -9.05 -5.44 -2.99
C GLN A 72 -9.52 -5.35 -1.55
N ALA A 73 -9.82 -4.13 -1.05
CA ALA A 73 -10.63 -3.99 0.15
C ALA A 73 -12.10 -3.73 -0.18
N GLU A 74 -12.96 -4.15 0.72
CA GLU A 74 -14.39 -3.84 0.70
C GLU A 74 -14.79 -3.14 1.99
N GLY A 75 -15.11 -1.84 1.88
CA GLY A 75 -15.73 -1.05 2.94
C GLY A 75 -14.93 -0.96 4.24
N GLY A 76 -13.59 -0.93 4.17
CA GLY A 76 -12.71 -0.75 5.34
C GLY A 76 -12.75 -1.90 6.37
N ARG A 77 -13.27 -3.09 6.00
CA ARG A 77 -13.44 -4.21 6.94
C ARG A 77 -12.90 -5.54 6.45
N LYS A 78 -12.71 -5.68 5.14
CA LYS A 78 -12.28 -6.93 4.52
C LYS A 78 -11.16 -6.63 3.53
N ILE A 79 -10.07 -7.36 3.62
CA ILE A 79 -9.01 -7.39 2.61
C ILE A 79 -9.09 -8.71 1.87
N LEU A 80 -9.13 -8.65 0.54
CA LEU A 80 -9.08 -9.78 -0.36
C LEU A 80 -7.67 -9.86 -0.95
N LEU A 81 -7.02 -11.00 -0.80
CA LEU A 81 -5.71 -11.30 -1.40
C LEU A 81 -5.88 -12.36 -2.46
N LEU A 82 -5.41 -12.06 -3.64
CA LEU A 82 -5.50 -12.89 -4.83
C LEU A 82 -4.13 -13.50 -5.16
N ASN A 83 -4.11 -14.51 -6.01
CA ASN A 83 -2.88 -15.18 -6.46
C ASN A 83 -2.08 -15.91 -5.37
N VAL A 84 -2.71 -16.28 -4.26
CA VAL A 84 -2.02 -16.85 -3.09
C VAL A 84 -1.35 -18.21 -3.37
N ASN A 85 -1.88 -19.01 -4.33
CA ASN A 85 -1.27 -20.30 -4.69
C ASN A 85 0.11 -20.16 -5.35
N ASN A 86 0.37 -19.02 -5.98
CA ASN A 86 1.65 -18.73 -6.63
C ASN A 86 2.55 -17.82 -5.78
N PHE A 87 2.13 -17.43 -4.58
CA PHE A 87 2.89 -16.54 -3.72
C PHE A 87 4.21 -17.17 -3.27
N ASP A 88 5.32 -16.46 -3.52
CA ASP A 88 6.66 -16.81 -3.07
C ASP A 88 7.24 -15.67 -2.23
N ALA A 89 7.34 -15.87 -0.92
CA ALA A 89 7.88 -14.87 0.00
C ALA A 89 9.40 -14.64 -0.16
N SER A 90 10.10 -15.50 -0.89
CA SER A 90 11.53 -15.31 -1.22
C SER A 90 11.74 -14.40 -2.44
N ASP A 91 10.72 -14.22 -3.26
CA ASP A 91 10.72 -13.21 -4.32
C ASP A 91 10.33 -11.85 -3.73
N GLU A 92 11.31 -10.97 -3.61
CA GLU A 92 11.11 -9.63 -3.04
C GLU A 92 10.07 -8.81 -3.80
N ASN A 93 9.98 -8.94 -5.12
CA ASN A 93 9.01 -8.21 -5.92
C ASN A 93 7.59 -8.71 -5.66
N GLU A 94 7.37 -10.03 -5.65
CA GLU A 94 6.06 -10.60 -5.34
C GLU A 94 5.61 -10.26 -3.91
N LEU A 95 6.53 -10.33 -2.94
CA LEU A 95 6.26 -9.93 -1.56
C LEU A 95 5.87 -8.46 -1.49
N LYS A 96 6.63 -7.56 -2.13
CA LYS A 96 6.35 -6.12 -2.14
C LYS A 96 5.05 -5.77 -2.85
N GLU A 97 4.73 -6.40 -4.00
CA GLU A 97 3.46 -6.18 -4.69
C GLU A 97 2.26 -6.57 -3.82
N SER A 98 2.33 -7.74 -3.17
CA SER A 98 1.28 -8.20 -2.26
C SER A 98 1.17 -7.28 -1.03
N LEU A 99 2.31 -6.90 -0.45
CA LEU A 99 2.37 -6.03 0.72
C LEU A 99 1.88 -4.61 0.39
N HIS A 100 2.23 -4.07 -0.78
CA HIS A 100 1.75 -2.76 -1.22
C HIS A 100 0.22 -2.73 -1.26
N THR A 101 -0.40 -3.73 -1.87
CA THR A 101 -1.86 -3.87 -1.88
C THR A 101 -2.44 -3.89 -0.46
N ILE A 102 -1.86 -4.69 0.44
CA ILE A 102 -2.36 -4.84 1.81
C ILE A 102 -2.23 -3.54 2.60
N VAL A 103 -1.07 -2.88 2.51
CA VAL A 103 -0.80 -1.62 3.23
C VAL A 103 -1.66 -0.50 2.67
N HIS A 104 -1.89 -0.45 1.36
CA HIS A 104 -2.82 0.48 0.70
C HIS A 104 -4.22 0.34 1.29
N GLU A 105 -4.76 -0.87 1.29
CA GLU A 105 -6.10 -1.15 1.80
C GLU A 105 -6.22 -0.93 3.32
N PHE A 106 -5.16 -1.26 4.06
CA PHE A 106 -5.10 -0.97 5.48
C PHE A 106 -5.07 0.54 5.76
N THR A 107 -4.40 1.32 4.92
CA THR A 107 -4.40 2.78 5.03
C THR A 107 -5.81 3.35 4.84
N HIS A 108 -6.63 2.78 3.96
CA HIS A 108 -8.05 3.14 3.89
C HIS A 108 -8.79 2.88 5.21
N ILE A 109 -8.51 1.77 5.90
CA ILE A 109 -9.10 1.52 7.23
C ILE A 109 -8.65 2.59 8.23
N LEU A 110 -7.37 2.94 8.23
CA LEU A 110 -6.82 3.95 9.14
C LEU A 110 -7.51 5.31 8.95
N HIS A 111 -7.54 5.84 7.73
CA HIS A 111 -8.09 7.18 7.49
C HIS A 111 -9.63 7.22 7.53
N GLN A 112 -10.33 6.10 7.35
CA GLN A 112 -11.77 6.00 7.59
C GLN A 112 -12.09 5.95 9.09
N THR A 113 -11.17 5.49 9.92
CA THR A 113 -11.31 5.48 11.38
C THR A 113 -10.98 6.85 11.97
N LYS A 114 -9.88 7.45 11.53
CA LYS A 114 -9.45 8.80 11.93
C LYS A 114 -8.95 9.54 10.69
N LEU A 115 -9.60 10.64 10.33
CA LEU A 115 -9.34 11.38 9.09
C LEU A 115 -7.96 12.05 9.09
N PHE A 116 -7.31 12.10 7.93
CA PHE A 116 -6.13 12.93 7.71
C PHE A 116 -6.49 14.40 7.45
N ASP A 117 -5.50 15.30 7.51
CA ASP A 117 -5.69 16.75 7.34
C ASP A 117 -6.21 17.07 5.92
N LYS A 118 -7.23 17.93 5.85
CA LYS A 118 -7.82 18.42 4.58
C LYS A 118 -6.82 19.10 3.66
N LYS A 119 -5.75 19.66 4.21
CA LYS A 119 -4.65 20.27 3.44
C LYS A 119 -4.02 19.30 2.44
N TYR A 120 -4.04 18.00 2.74
CA TYR A 120 -3.56 16.99 1.81
C TYR A 120 -4.26 17.07 0.45
N GLN A 121 -5.59 17.13 0.47
CA GLN A 121 -6.40 17.25 -0.75
C GLN A 121 -6.17 18.60 -1.46
N GLU A 122 -5.93 19.67 -0.70
CA GLU A 122 -5.77 21.03 -1.24
C GLU A 122 -4.50 21.13 -2.11
N ILE A 123 -3.43 20.39 -1.78
CA ILE A 123 -2.18 20.34 -2.56
C ILE A 123 -2.46 19.94 -4.02
N SER A 124 -3.34 18.98 -4.25
CA SER A 124 -3.64 18.46 -5.60
C SER A 124 -4.98 18.93 -6.16
N THR A 125 -5.57 19.98 -5.59
CA THR A 125 -6.87 20.52 -6.07
C THR A 125 -6.83 20.79 -7.58
N GLY A 126 -7.83 20.28 -8.30
CA GLY A 126 -7.99 20.44 -9.76
C GLY A 126 -7.11 19.51 -10.61
N ARG A 127 -6.27 18.64 -10.01
CA ARG A 127 -5.43 17.68 -10.72
C ARG A 127 -5.89 16.22 -10.59
N TYR A 128 -6.84 15.93 -9.69
CA TYR A 128 -7.45 14.59 -9.65
C TYR A 128 -8.22 14.30 -10.94
N ASN A 129 -8.05 13.08 -11.47
CA ASN A 129 -8.54 12.71 -12.79
C ASN A 129 -8.99 11.24 -12.84
N SER A 130 -10.24 11.01 -13.19
CA SER A 130 -10.79 9.65 -13.36
C SER A 130 -10.18 8.87 -14.55
N ASN A 131 -9.50 9.56 -15.47
CA ASN A 131 -8.81 8.94 -16.60
C ASN A 131 -7.33 8.58 -16.27
N TRP A 132 -7.01 8.37 -14.99
CA TRP A 132 -5.68 8.02 -14.53
C TRP A 132 -5.05 6.82 -15.26
N THR A 133 -5.87 5.88 -15.74
CA THR A 133 -5.42 4.69 -16.49
C THR A 133 -4.76 5.02 -17.84
N LEU A 134 -4.90 6.24 -18.34
CA LEU A 134 -4.25 6.71 -19.57
C LEU A 134 -2.82 7.21 -19.33
N LEU A 135 -2.44 7.41 -18.08
CA LEU A 135 -1.13 7.89 -17.67
C LEU A 135 -0.31 6.75 -17.05
N LYS A 136 1.01 6.88 -17.13
CA LYS A 136 1.96 6.03 -16.43
C LYS A 136 2.48 6.76 -15.19
N ASP A 137 3.05 6.03 -14.24
CA ASP A 137 3.58 6.61 -13.01
C ASP A 137 4.58 7.74 -13.20
N PRO A 138 5.55 7.69 -14.15
CA PRO A 138 6.43 8.83 -14.38
C PRO A 138 5.68 10.12 -14.78
N GLU A 139 4.59 10.01 -15.55
CA GLU A 139 3.76 11.15 -15.93
C GLU A 139 2.99 11.69 -14.71
N ALA A 140 2.42 10.79 -13.89
CA ALA A 140 1.74 11.16 -12.66
C ALA A 140 2.70 11.85 -11.66
N ARG A 141 3.94 11.37 -11.55
CA ARG A 141 4.97 11.99 -10.68
C ARG A 141 5.28 13.42 -11.10
N ARG A 142 5.34 13.71 -12.39
CA ARG A 142 5.48 15.08 -12.90
C ARG A 142 4.26 15.97 -12.63
N LEU A 143 3.12 15.40 -12.30
CA LEU A 143 1.92 16.12 -11.86
C LEU A 143 1.79 16.24 -10.34
N GLY A 144 2.72 15.66 -9.55
CA GLY A 144 2.72 15.71 -8.08
C GLY A 144 1.94 14.57 -7.42
N PHE A 145 1.87 13.40 -8.09
CA PHE A 145 1.30 12.16 -7.56
C PHE A 145 2.36 11.06 -7.55
N ILE A 146 2.32 10.19 -6.55
CA ILE A 146 3.32 9.12 -6.40
C ILE A 146 3.16 8.02 -7.47
N THR A 147 1.91 7.71 -7.83
CA THR A 147 1.52 6.77 -8.89
C THR A 147 0.41 7.37 -9.75
N SER A 148 0.13 6.76 -10.89
CA SER A 148 -1.02 7.13 -11.72
C SER A 148 -2.35 6.88 -10.99
N TYR A 149 -2.44 5.80 -10.20
CA TYR A 149 -3.64 5.47 -9.44
C TYR A 149 -3.95 6.51 -8.35
N ALA A 150 -2.95 7.12 -7.75
CA ALA A 150 -3.11 8.23 -6.79
C ALA A 150 -3.91 9.42 -7.38
N MET A 151 -3.94 9.57 -8.70
CA MET A 151 -4.70 10.64 -9.36
C MET A 151 -6.22 10.44 -9.29
N LEU A 152 -6.74 9.27 -8.94
CA LEU A 152 -8.16 8.98 -8.92
C LEU A 152 -8.93 9.91 -7.95
N ASN A 153 -8.46 10.01 -6.72
CA ASN A 153 -9.02 10.89 -5.70
C ASN A 153 -8.06 11.01 -4.50
N LYS A 154 -8.41 11.88 -3.54
CA LYS A 154 -7.59 12.16 -2.35
C LYS A 154 -7.34 10.95 -1.44
N ASP A 155 -8.27 10.01 -1.40
CA ASP A 155 -8.20 8.84 -0.51
C ASP A 155 -7.23 7.80 -1.08
N GLU A 156 -7.27 7.60 -2.40
CA GLU A 156 -6.28 6.78 -3.11
C GLU A 156 -4.88 7.42 -3.09
N ASP A 157 -4.81 8.74 -3.27
CA ASP A 157 -3.54 9.48 -3.22
C ASP A 157 -2.86 9.34 -1.85
N PHE A 158 -3.63 9.43 -0.76
CA PHE A 158 -3.11 9.22 0.58
C PHE A 158 -2.68 7.76 0.81
N ALA A 159 -3.49 6.80 0.38
CA ALA A 159 -3.19 5.38 0.53
C ALA A 159 -1.95 4.96 -0.27
N GLU A 160 -1.81 5.43 -1.52
CA GLU A 160 -0.65 5.20 -2.37
C GLU A 160 0.63 5.83 -1.80
N MET A 161 0.53 7.04 -1.22
CA MET A 161 1.67 7.69 -0.59
C MET A 161 2.20 6.89 0.60
N VAL A 162 1.32 6.43 1.49
CA VAL A 162 1.68 5.62 2.65
C VAL A 162 2.24 4.27 2.22
N SER A 163 1.50 3.52 1.40
CA SER A 163 1.89 2.17 1.00
C SER A 163 3.17 2.17 0.16
N GLY A 164 3.30 3.11 -0.77
CA GLY A 164 4.49 3.24 -1.61
C GLY A 164 5.76 3.44 -0.78
N ILE A 165 5.73 4.34 0.21
CA ILE A 165 6.91 4.64 1.04
C ILE A 165 7.21 3.49 2.00
N LEU A 166 6.20 2.92 2.69
CA LEU A 166 6.42 1.83 3.63
C LEU A 166 6.96 0.56 2.96
N VAL A 167 6.56 0.29 1.72
CA VAL A 167 6.91 -0.96 1.03
C VAL A 167 8.16 -0.84 0.17
N PHE A 168 8.29 0.27 -0.57
CA PHE A 168 9.44 0.46 -1.47
C PHE A 168 10.57 1.26 -0.81
N GLY A 169 10.31 1.93 0.30
CA GLY A 169 11.29 2.66 1.10
C GLY A 169 11.44 4.13 0.72
N TYR A 170 11.98 4.91 1.66
CA TYR A 170 12.21 6.34 1.47
C TYR A 170 13.24 6.63 0.35
N ASP A 171 14.25 5.79 0.19
CA ASP A 171 15.25 5.95 -0.89
C ASP A 171 14.59 5.80 -2.27
N TRP A 172 13.67 4.85 -2.46
CA TRP A 172 12.89 4.77 -3.68
C TRP A 172 12.04 6.02 -3.91
N PHE A 173 11.39 6.54 -2.87
CA PHE A 173 10.62 7.79 -2.97
C PHE A 173 11.51 8.95 -3.43
N LYS A 174 12.68 9.13 -2.80
CA LYS A 174 13.63 10.19 -3.13
C LYS A 174 14.21 10.03 -4.54
N ASP A 175 14.76 8.85 -4.84
CA ASP A 175 15.61 8.65 -6.02
C ASP A 175 14.79 8.31 -7.30
N THR A 176 13.52 7.89 -7.13
CA THR A 176 12.65 7.56 -8.25
C THR A 176 11.48 8.54 -8.36
N VAL A 177 10.74 8.80 -7.28
CA VAL A 177 9.51 9.58 -7.32
C VAL A 177 9.84 11.08 -7.39
N LEU A 178 10.60 11.59 -6.42
CA LEU A 178 10.98 13.01 -6.38
C LEU A 178 11.90 13.39 -7.55
N ALA A 179 12.83 12.51 -7.93
CA ALA A 179 13.71 12.74 -9.07
C ALA A 179 12.95 12.83 -10.41
N GLU A 180 11.85 12.09 -10.56
CA GLU A 180 10.99 12.22 -11.74
C GLU A 180 10.10 13.47 -11.67
N ALA A 181 9.56 13.79 -10.50
CA ALA A 181 8.77 15.00 -10.27
C ALA A 181 9.58 16.29 -10.56
N GLU A 182 10.87 16.29 -10.23
CA GLU A 182 11.77 17.43 -10.47
C GLU A 182 11.95 17.77 -11.96
N LYS A 183 11.73 16.81 -12.88
CA LYS A 183 11.78 17.01 -14.33
C LYS A 183 10.51 17.65 -14.91
N SER A 184 9.51 17.94 -14.06
CA SER A 184 8.22 18.43 -14.52
C SER A 184 8.30 19.82 -15.14
N THR A 185 7.69 19.95 -16.31
CA THR A 185 7.43 21.24 -16.98
C THR A 185 5.96 21.65 -16.87
N GLU A 186 5.06 20.69 -16.57
CA GLU A 186 3.62 20.92 -16.46
C GLU A 186 3.23 21.42 -15.06
N ASN A 187 3.85 20.84 -14.02
CA ASN A 187 3.71 21.29 -12.64
C ASN A 187 5.08 21.59 -12.03
N PRO A 188 5.57 22.83 -12.09
CA PRO A 188 6.88 23.19 -11.52
C PRO A 188 7.00 22.91 -10.03
N ASN A 189 5.88 22.72 -9.32
CA ASN A 189 5.84 22.42 -7.88
C ASN A 189 5.70 20.91 -7.60
N ALA A 190 5.72 20.02 -8.61
CA ALA A 190 5.43 18.59 -8.43
C ALA A 190 6.24 17.93 -7.30
N LYS A 191 7.54 18.23 -7.21
CA LYS A 191 8.41 17.75 -6.13
C LYS A 191 7.99 18.32 -4.77
N ALA A 192 7.78 19.62 -4.67
CA ALA A 192 7.35 20.28 -3.43
C ALA A 192 5.96 19.80 -2.98
N ASP A 193 5.05 19.53 -3.92
CA ASP A 193 3.73 18.97 -3.64
C ASP A 193 3.84 17.57 -3.00
N LEU A 194 4.71 16.70 -3.54
CA LEU A 194 4.97 15.37 -2.98
C LEU A 194 5.62 15.43 -1.60
N GLU A 195 6.59 16.31 -1.40
CA GLU A 195 7.24 16.54 -0.11
C GLU A 195 6.24 17.08 0.93
N ALA A 196 5.35 18.01 0.53
CA ALA A 196 4.29 18.52 1.40
C ALA A 196 3.25 17.45 1.78
N LYS A 197 2.90 16.57 0.85
CA LYS A 197 2.03 15.42 1.12
C LYS A 197 2.68 14.47 2.13
N LEU A 198 3.97 14.17 1.94
CA LEU A 198 4.71 13.32 2.87
C LEU A 198 4.72 13.90 4.28
N ALA A 199 4.97 15.20 4.44
CA ALA A 199 4.94 15.86 5.75
C ALA A 199 3.57 15.71 6.44
N ILE A 200 2.47 15.71 5.68
CA ILE A 200 1.13 15.46 6.23
C ILE A 200 0.97 13.99 6.64
N VAL A 201 1.52 13.05 5.87
CA VAL A 201 1.54 11.61 6.25
C VAL A 201 2.30 11.42 7.57
N GLU A 202 3.49 11.98 7.71
CA GLU A 202 4.27 11.92 8.95
C GLU A 202 3.49 12.47 10.15
N SER A 203 2.92 13.68 10.00
CA SER A 203 2.08 14.31 11.03
C SER A 203 0.86 13.46 11.38
N TYR A 204 0.20 12.86 10.39
CA TYR A 204 -0.95 11.98 10.60
C TYR A 204 -0.58 10.76 11.45
N PHE A 205 0.51 10.05 11.14
CA PHE A 205 0.94 8.91 11.93
C PHE A 205 1.36 9.32 13.34
N LYS A 206 2.11 10.42 13.47
CA LYS A 206 2.60 10.89 14.77
C LYS A 206 1.47 11.40 15.67
N GLU A 207 0.64 12.31 15.16
CA GLU A 207 -0.36 13.00 15.99
C GLU A 207 -1.62 12.16 16.23
N THR A 208 -1.99 11.32 15.24
CA THR A 208 -3.24 10.56 15.30
C THR A 208 -3.06 9.19 15.95
N TRP A 209 -1.92 8.53 15.67
CA TRP A 209 -1.65 7.15 16.07
C TRP A 209 -0.48 7.01 17.05
N ASN A 210 0.24 8.10 17.32
CA ASN A 210 1.46 8.11 18.13
C ASN A 210 2.53 7.13 17.57
N ILE A 211 2.69 7.12 16.25
CA ILE A 211 3.66 6.30 15.52
C ILE A 211 4.63 7.23 14.81
N GLU A 212 5.94 7.09 15.05
CA GLU A 212 6.97 7.72 14.23
C GLU A 212 6.96 7.07 12.84
N PHE A 213 6.82 7.87 11.77
CA PHE A 213 6.80 7.34 10.41
C PHE A 213 8.22 7.02 9.93
N PHE A 214 9.17 7.91 10.20
CA PHE A 214 10.61 7.72 10.02
C PHE A 214 11.35 7.72 11.34
N ASP A 215 12.60 7.28 11.33
CA ASP A 215 13.46 7.27 12.51
C ASP A 215 13.57 8.70 13.09
N ASN A 216 13.35 8.83 14.39
CA ASN A 216 13.48 10.09 15.09
C ASN A 216 14.89 10.20 15.69
N GLU A 217 15.78 10.95 15.03
CA GLU A 217 17.15 11.12 15.45
C GLU A 217 17.29 11.77 16.86
N THR A 218 16.29 12.57 17.25
CA THR A 218 16.32 13.28 18.55
C THR A 218 15.96 12.35 19.72
N SER A 219 14.92 11.54 19.57
CA SER A 219 14.48 10.60 20.61
C SER A 219 15.19 9.24 20.51
N GLY A 220 15.76 8.91 19.35
CA GLY A 220 16.32 7.59 19.04
C GLY A 220 15.23 6.53 18.77
N GLU A 221 13.97 6.94 18.63
CA GLU A 221 12.87 6.06 18.28
C GLU A 221 12.95 5.65 16.81
N LYS A 222 12.81 4.36 16.55
CA LYS A 222 12.79 3.80 15.21
C LYS A 222 11.43 4.04 14.56
N GLY A 223 11.43 4.44 13.30
CA GLY A 223 10.24 4.72 12.52
C GLY A 223 9.57 3.48 11.93
N LEU A 224 8.32 3.62 11.56
CA LEU A 224 7.52 2.56 10.93
C LEU A 224 8.13 2.08 9.61
N GLU A 225 8.67 3.00 8.79
CA GLU A 225 9.34 2.66 7.52
C GLU A 225 10.54 1.73 7.75
N THR A 226 11.37 2.02 8.74
CA THR A 226 12.52 1.17 9.09
C THR A 226 12.07 -0.22 9.55
N TYR A 227 11.01 -0.32 10.35
CA TYR A 227 10.44 -1.63 10.75
C TYR A 227 9.93 -2.43 9.54
N PHE A 228 9.27 -1.77 8.59
CA PHE A 228 8.81 -2.42 7.34
C PHE A 228 9.99 -2.93 6.51
N ARG A 229 10.99 -2.09 6.28
CA ARG A 229 12.18 -2.44 5.50
C ARG A 229 12.92 -3.64 6.11
N GLU A 230 13.19 -3.62 7.41
CA GLU A 230 13.85 -4.73 8.12
C GLU A 230 13.02 -6.02 8.08
N ALA A 231 11.70 -5.92 8.20
CA ALA A 231 10.80 -7.06 8.13
C ALA A 231 10.79 -7.70 6.73
N ILE A 232 10.76 -6.90 5.66
CA ILE A 232 10.84 -7.36 4.27
C ILE A 232 12.18 -8.08 4.04
N GLU A 233 13.30 -7.44 4.38
CA GLU A 233 14.65 -8.03 4.27
C GLU A 233 14.76 -9.38 5.00
N LYS A 234 14.22 -9.45 6.21
CA LYS A 234 14.21 -10.67 7.03
C LYS A 234 13.41 -11.79 6.38
N VAL A 235 12.20 -11.50 5.89
CA VAL A 235 11.32 -12.51 5.27
C VAL A 235 11.89 -12.99 3.94
N VAL A 236 12.41 -12.11 3.10
CA VAL A 236 13.07 -12.49 1.84
C VAL A 236 14.28 -13.39 2.10
N SER A 237 15.09 -13.07 3.12
CA SER A 237 16.28 -13.85 3.47
C SER A 237 15.97 -15.20 4.16
N ASN A 238 14.82 -15.30 4.81
CA ASN A 238 14.39 -16.51 5.54
C ASN A 238 12.87 -16.70 5.39
N PRO A 239 12.40 -17.07 4.19
CA PRO A 239 10.97 -17.13 3.90
C PRO A 239 10.26 -18.24 4.70
N PRO A 240 8.98 -18.03 5.08
CA PRO A 240 8.15 -19.06 5.66
C PRO A 240 8.02 -20.26 4.72
N THR A 241 8.30 -21.45 5.22
CA THR A 241 8.22 -22.70 4.44
C THR A 241 6.80 -23.24 4.38
N LYS A 242 6.48 -23.91 3.27
CA LYS A 242 5.23 -24.68 3.08
C LYS A 242 5.17 -25.88 4.01
#